data_b65a50dbb57338383bc66e8bcb1a8526
#
_entry.id   b65a50dbb57338383bc66e8bcb1a8526
#
_cell.length_a   1.000
_cell.length_b   1.000
_cell.length_c   1.000
_cell.angle_alpha   90.00
_cell.angle_beta   90.00
_cell.angle_gamma   90.00
#
_symmetry.space_group_name_H-M   'P 1'
#
loop_
_entity.id
_entity.type
_entity.pdbx_description
1 polymer ?
#
loop_
_entity_poly.entity_id
_entity_poly.type
_entity_poly.pdbx_seq_one_letter_code
_entity_poly.pdbx_strand_id
1 'polypeptide(L)'
;MIRMLASVRDLDEARDAAQAGADLIDLKEPGAGALGAVSAPRIAHVVQSLRAEHPGLPISAAVGDLRPGDHASLEYRASQVGRCGVDYVKAGIPADSASFDLALRSLTYMRSLHWNMVPVLLVDNGLDLRIVEQACELRFAGVMVDTASKRRGDLFQCVPLAVLDSMVQIARVHNVMAGLAGALLSKHVPLIRALGPDIAGFRTALCDGSRTGRLNAARVRDLRAQLLGSARAANDTGFEVRAQSAVA
;
A
#
# COMPACT_ATOMS: atom_id res chain seq x y z
N MET A 1 -9.95 -7.03 -10.27
CA MET A 1 -8.87 -6.20 -10.89
C MET A 1 -8.09 -5.55 -9.77
N ILE A 2 -6.75 -5.64 -9.77
CA ILE A 2 -5.90 -5.07 -8.72
C ILE A 2 -5.77 -3.57 -8.95
N ARG A 3 -6.14 -2.77 -7.95
CA ARG A 3 -6.01 -1.31 -7.98
C ARG A 3 -4.62 -0.89 -7.51
N MET A 4 -4.01 0.05 -8.23
CA MET A 4 -2.70 0.60 -7.88
C MET A 4 -2.87 1.80 -6.94
N LEU A 5 -2.29 1.69 -5.75
CA LEU A 5 -2.16 2.79 -4.81
C LEU A 5 -0.77 3.42 -4.98
N ALA A 6 -0.73 4.70 -5.34
CA ALA A 6 0.51 5.48 -5.43
C ALA A 6 0.73 6.29 -4.15
N SER A 7 1.84 6.02 -3.45
CA SER A 7 2.24 6.84 -2.30
C SER A 7 2.98 8.09 -2.77
N VAL A 8 2.51 9.26 -2.34
CA VAL A 8 2.96 10.59 -2.77
C VAL A 8 3.21 11.51 -1.58
N ARG A 9 4.03 12.56 -1.74
CA ARG A 9 4.39 13.50 -0.67
C ARG A 9 3.70 14.86 -0.76
N ASP A 10 3.36 15.27 -1.98
CA ASP A 10 2.89 16.62 -2.29
C ASP A 10 1.91 16.62 -3.46
N LEU A 11 1.44 17.83 -3.82
CA LEU A 11 0.46 18.01 -4.87
C LEU A 11 0.99 17.66 -6.26
N ASP A 12 2.24 17.99 -6.56
CA ASP A 12 2.82 17.72 -7.87
C ASP A 12 2.92 16.22 -8.12
N GLU A 13 3.44 15.47 -7.14
CA GLU A 13 3.47 14.00 -7.22
C GLU A 13 2.05 13.39 -7.28
N ALA A 14 1.09 13.99 -6.57
CA ALA A 14 -0.30 13.52 -6.57
C ALA A 14 -0.96 13.70 -7.95
N ARG A 15 -0.75 14.84 -8.59
CA ARG A 15 -1.22 15.11 -9.97
C ARG A 15 -0.56 14.19 -10.98
N ASP A 16 0.77 14.07 -10.91
CA ASP A 16 1.54 13.17 -11.78
C ASP A 16 1.04 11.73 -11.68
N ALA A 17 0.78 11.24 -10.45
CA ALA A 17 0.27 9.89 -10.21
C ALA A 17 -1.17 9.72 -10.73
N ALA A 18 -2.06 10.68 -10.46
CA ALA A 18 -3.46 10.65 -10.91
C ALA A 18 -3.56 10.65 -12.44
N GLN A 19 -2.85 11.57 -13.10
CA GLN A 19 -2.81 11.66 -14.57
C GLN A 19 -2.16 10.42 -15.23
N ALA A 20 -1.24 9.77 -14.54
CA ALA A 20 -0.60 8.55 -14.99
C ALA A 20 -1.44 7.28 -14.75
N GLY A 21 -2.63 7.39 -14.13
CA GLY A 21 -3.59 6.32 -13.97
C GLY A 21 -3.50 5.54 -12.65
N ALA A 22 -2.98 6.15 -11.58
CA ALA A 22 -3.12 5.59 -10.24
C ALA A 22 -4.61 5.49 -9.86
N ASP A 23 -5.01 4.38 -9.23
CA ASP A 23 -6.39 4.15 -8.81
C ASP A 23 -6.71 4.71 -7.42
N LEU A 24 -5.68 4.95 -6.61
CA LEU A 24 -5.74 5.58 -5.27
C LEU A 24 -4.48 6.41 -5.04
N ILE A 25 -4.65 7.54 -4.37
CA ILE A 25 -3.54 8.37 -3.89
C ILE A 25 -3.36 8.17 -2.39
N ASP A 26 -2.12 7.97 -1.94
CA ASP A 26 -1.78 7.77 -0.53
C ASP A 26 -0.76 8.81 -0.07
N LEU A 27 -1.21 9.75 0.77
CA LEU A 27 -0.35 10.82 1.27
C LEU A 27 0.49 10.31 2.44
N LYS A 28 1.81 10.22 2.21
CA LYS A 28 2.78 9.90 3.26
C LYS A 28 4.16 10.49 2.96
N GLU A 29 4.92 10.79 4.03
CA GLU A 29 6.29 11.30 3.95
C GLU A 29 7.30 10.17 4.13
N PRO A 30 7.92 9.68 3.05
CA PRO A 30 8.83 8.53 3.13
C PRO A 30 10.11 8.81 3.94
N GLY A 31 10.49 10.07 4.11
CA GLY A 31 11.61 10.47 4.96
C GLY A 31 11.32 10.38 6.46
N ALA A 32 10.04 10.39 6.85
CA ALA A 32 9.60 10.36 8.24
C ALA A 32 9.12 8.97 8.71
N GLY A 33 9.50 7.90 8.03
CA GLY A 33 9.17 6.52 8.43
C GLY A 33 8.32 5.75 7.40
N ALA A 34 7.81 4.60 7.79
CA ALA A 34 7.02 3.75 6.90
C ALA A 34 5.65 4.37 6.61
N LEU A 35 5.02 4.91 7.64
CA LEU A 35 3.75 5.63 7.58
C LEU A 35 3.94 7.11 7.93
N GLY A 36 5.08 7.70 7.58
CA GLY A 36 5.43 9.06 7.93
C GLY A 36 4.32 10.05 7.60
N ALA A 37 3.96 10.90 8.58
CA ALA A 37 2.85 11.84 8.43
C ALA A 37 3.22 13.00 7.50
N VAL A 38 2.29 13.35 6.63
CA VAL A 38 2.25 14.65 5.94
C VAL A 38 1.50 15.65 6.85
N SER A 39 1.89 16.91 6.84
CA SER A 39 1.20 17.93 7.67
C SER A 39 -0.24 18.14 7.21
N ALA A 40 -1.17 18.38 8.15
CA ALA A 40 -2.58 18.57 7.86
C ALA A 40 -2.87 19.68 6.82
N PRO A 41 -2.20 20.87 6.86
CA PRO A 41 -2.37 21.88 5.81
C PRO A 41 -1.98 21.38 4.41
N ARG A 42 -0.92 20.57 4.31
CA ARG A 42 -0.50 19.98 3.01
C ARG A 42 -1.50 18.93 2.54
N ILE A 43 -2.00 18.07 3.46
CA ILE A 43 -3.05 17.09 3.12
C ILE A 43 -4.29 17.82 2.59
N ALA A 44 -4.78 18.84 3.31
CA ALA A 44 -5.96 19.60 2.92
C ALA A 44 -5.79 20.26 1.53
N HIS A 45 -4.63 20.84 1.27
CA HIS A 45 -4.32 21.44 -0.03
C HIS A 45 -4.34 20.42 -1.17
N VAL A 46 -3.72 19.24 -0.98
CA VAL A 46 -3.73 18.17 -1.98
C VAL A 46 -5.15 17.65 -2.21
N VAL A 47 -5.90 17.39 -1.14
CA VAL A 47 -7.28 16.90 -1.22
C VAL A 47 -8.16 17.90 -1.99
N GLN A 48 -8.12 19.17 -1.64
CA GLN A 48 -8.91 20.22 -2.32
C GLN A 48 -8.61 20.28 -3.82
N SER A 49 -7.32 20.25 -4.18
CA SER A 49 -6.89 20.31 -5.57
C SER A 49 -7.31 19.07 -6.36
N LEU A 50 -7.05 17.87 -5.81
CA LEU A 50 -7.41 16.62 -6.49
C LEU A 50 -8.92 16.43 -6.61
N ARG A 51 -9.72 16.88 -5.64
CA ARG A 51 -11.19 16.80 -5.74
C ARG A 51 -11.73 17.65 -6.90
N ALA A 52 -11.10 18.79 -7.18
CA ALA A 52 -11.47 19.63 -8.33
C ALA A 52 -11.09 19.00 -9.68
N GLU A 53 -9.94 18.34 -9.73
CA GLU A 53 -9.36 17.79 -10.97
C GLU A 53 -9.79 16.33 -11.22
N HIS A 54 -9.94 15.53 -10.15
CA HIS A 54 -10.23 14.10 -10.17
C HIS A 54 -11.25 13.74 -9.07
N PRO A 55 -12.52 14.16 -9.15
CA PRO A 55 -13.50 14.08 -8.06
C PRO A 55 -13.77 12.64 -7.56
N GLY A 56 -13.59 11.64 -8.41
CA GLY A 56 -13.84 10.23 -8.08
C GLY A 56 -12.59 9.46 -7.61
N LEU A 57 -11.41 10.10 -7.56
CA LEU A 57 -10.17 9.41 -7.18
C LEU A 57 -10.07 9.30 -5.65
N PRO A 58 -10.03 8.08 -5.08
CA PRO A 58 -9.90 7.92 -3.63
C PRO A 58 -8.55 8.40 -3.11
N ILE A 59 -8.57 9.06 -1.95
CA ILE A 59 -7.39 9.61 -1.30
C ILE A 59 -7.30 9.05 0.12
N SER A 60 -6.15 8.51 0.48
CA SER A 60 -5.82 8.12 1.85
C SER A 60 -4.64 8.94 2.38
N ALA A 61 -4.53 9.03 3.71
CA ALA A 61 -3.34 9.59 4.33
C ALA A 61 -2.99 8.82 5.62
N ALA A 62 -1.69 8.72 5.90
CA ALA A 62 -1.18 8.07 7.09
C ALA A 62 -1.11 9.03 8.27
N VAL A 63 -1.44 8.54 9.48
CA VAL A 63 -1.37 9.32 10.74
C VAL A 63 0.07 9.52 11.23
N GLY A 64 1.03 8.84 10.65
CA GLY A 64 2.42 8.81 11.09
C GLY A 64 2.76 7.54 11.85
N ASP A 65 4.06 7.36 12.10
CA ASP A 65 4.54 6.27 12.93
C ASP A 65 4.28 6.62 14.41
N LEU A 66 3.38 5.88 15.03
CA LEU A 66 2.97 6.06 16.42
C LEU A 66 3.56 4.94 17.30
N ARG A 67 3.70 5.23 18.60
CA ARG A 67 4.03 4.16 19.55
C ARG A 67 2.86 3.18 19.62
N PRO A 68 3.10 1.88 19.56
CA PRO A 68 2.06 0.90 19.73
C PRO A 68 1.29 1.11 21.05
N GLY A 69 -0.05 1.17 20.97
CA GLY A 69 -0.92 1.39 22.14
C GLY A 69 -1.10 2.87 22.58
N ASP A 70 -0.47 3.82 21.90
CA ASP A 70 -0.71 5.25 22.15
C ASP A 70 -2.01 5.71 21.48
N HIS A 71 -3.13 5.37 22.10
CA HIS A 71 -4.47 5.66 21.59
C HIS A 71 -4.77 7.16 21.56
N ALA A 72 -4.24 7.95 22.50
CA ALA A 72 -4.46 9.39 22.53
C ALA A 72 -3.81 10.09 21.31
N SER A 73 -2.56 9.73 21.00
CA SER A 73 -1.89 10.23 19.79
C SER A 73 -2.58 9.74 18.52
N LEU A 74 -3.08 8.49 18.51
CA LEU A 74 -3.82 7.95 17.38
C LEU A 74 -5.09 8.77 17.11
N GLU A 75 -5.92 9.01 18.11
CA GLU A 75 -7.15 9.79 18.00
C GLU A 75 -6.88 11.22 17.53
N TYR A 76 -5.92 11.89 18.16
CA TYR A 76 -5.53 13.24 17.78
C TYR A 76 -5.10 13.31 16.31
N ARG A 77 -4.19 12.42 15.90
CA ARG A 77 -3.68 12.38 14.52
C ARG A 77 -4.74 11.97 13.51
N ALA A 78 -5.58 10.97 13.84
CA ALA A 78 -6.68 10.55 12.98
C ALA A 78 -7.66 11.70 12.75
N SER A 79 -7.98 12.48 13.79
CA SER A 79 -8.81 13.68 13.68
C SER A 79 -8.18 14.76 12.81
N GLN A 80 -6.88 15.01 12.94
CA GLN A 80 -6.17 15.98 12.09
C GLN A 80 -6.22 15.58 10.61
N VAL A 81 -5.99 14.31 10.31
CA VAL A 81 -5.99 13.77 8.94
C VAL A 81 -7.41 13.70 8.37
N GLY A 82 -8.37 13.17 9.14
CA GLY A 82 -9.75 12.99 8.68
C GLY A 82 -10.45 14.31 8.35
N ARG A 83 -10.20 15.37 9.15
CA ARG A 83 -10.73 16.72 8.89
C ARG A 83 -10.22 17.34 7.58
N CYS A 84 -9.15 16.81 7.00
CA CYS A 84 -8.65 17.26 5.70
C CYS A 84 -9.50 16.75 4.51
N GLY A 85 -10.50 15.88 4.73
CA GLY A 85 -11.40 15.38 3.70
C GLY A 85 -10.87 14.19 2.91
N VAL A 86 -9.93 13.41 3.48
CA VAL A 86 -9.49 12.13 2.90
C VAL A 86 -10.59 11.08 2.99
N ASP A 87 -10.61 10.11 2.08
CA ASP A 87 -11.55 8.99 2.12
C ASP A 87 -11.17 7.95 3.17
N TYR A 88 -9.87 7.77 3.41
CA TYR A 88 -9.35 6.78 4.35
C TYR A 88 -8.22 7.35 5.20
N VAL A 89 -8.25 7.04 6.50
CA VAL A 89 -7.19 7.37 7.46
C VAL A 89 -6.43 6.09 7.81
N LYS A 90 -5.12 6.05 7.58
CA LYS A 90 -4.30 4.85 7.74
C LYS A 90 -3.44 4.93 8.99
N ALA A 91 -3.47 3.88 9.81
CA ALA A 91 -2.64 3.76 11.01
C ALA A 91 -1.94 2.40 11.09
N GLY A 92 -0.68 2.41 11.50
CA GLY A 92 0.15 1.22 11.66
C GLY A 92 -0.16 0.46 12.93
N ILE A 93 -0.20 -0.87 12.83
CA ILE A 93 -0.39 -1.79 13.96
C ILE A 93 0.66 -2.91 13.82
N PRO A 94 1.44 -3.24 14.88
CA PRO A 94 2.31 -4.41 14.85
C PRO A 94 1.47 -5.67 14.68
N ALA A 95 1.94 -6.63 13.87
CA ALA A 95 1.12 -7.75 13.42
C ALA A 95 1.74 -9.13 13.67
N ASP A 96 2.81 -9.21 14.43
CA ASP A 96 3.40 -10.48 14.86
C ASP A 96 2.64 -11.08 16.07
N SER A 97 2.82 -12.39 16.30
CA SER A 97 2.13 -13.11 17.37
C SER A 97 2.44 -12.58 18.78
N ALA A 98 3.61 -12.02 19.00
CA ALA A 98 3.97 -11.42 20.31
C ALA A 98 3.19 -10.13 20.58
N SER A 99 2.71 -9.48 19.54
CA SER A 99 1.94 -8.24 19.59
C SER A 99 0.42 -8.46 19.55
N PHE A 100 -0.07 -9.69 19.58
CA PHE A 100 -1.49 -10.03 19.36
C PHE A 100 -2.46 -9.22 20.23
N ASP A 101 -2.28 -9.23 21.55
CA ASP A 101 -3.18 -8.51 22.47
C ASP A 101 -3.15 -6.99 22.27
N LEU A 102 -1.99 -6.46 21.94
CA LEU A 102 -1.81 -5.04 21.64
C LEU A 102 -2.50 -4.66 20.33
N ALA A 103 -2.35 -5.51 19.31
CA ALA A 103 -3.00 -5.33 18.01
C ALA A 103 -4.52 -5.35 18.16
N LEU A 104 -5.07 -6.31 18.92
CA LEU A 104 -6.50 -6.41 19.18
C LEU A 104 -7.08 -5.16 19.85
N ARG A 105 -6.43 -4.66 20.91
CA ARG A 105 -6.83 -3.39 21.55
C ARG A 105 -6.77 -2.21 20.60
N SER A 106 -5.72 -2.13 19.79
CA SER A 106 -5.55 -1.05 18.81
C SER A 106 -6.61 -1.09 17.70
N LEU A 107 -6.93 -2.27 17.18
CA LEU A 107 -8.01 -2.47 16.19
C LEU A 107 -9.37 -2.07 16.77
N THR A 108 -9.69 -2.54 17.97
CA THR A 108 -10.94 -2.19 18.67
C THR A 108 -11.06 -0.67 18.86
N TYR A 109 -9.97 -0.03 19.29
CA TYR A 109 -9.94 1.42 19.45
C TYR A 109 -10.09 2.17 18.13
N MET A 110 -9.36 1.76 17.06
CA MET A 110 -9.50 2.35 15.73
C MET A 110 -10.94 2.25 15.22
N ARG A 111 -11.63 1.13 15.49
CA ARG A 111 -13.02 0.94 15.06
C ARG A 111 -13.99 1.87 15.77
N SER A 112 -13.68 2.35 16.99
CA SER A 112 -14.50 3.31 17.73
C SER A 112 -14.37 4.75 17.23
N LEU A 113 -13.35 5.07 16.43
CA LEU A 113 -13.17 6.41 15.88
C LEU A 113 -14.19 6.67 14.75
N HIS A 114 -14.61 7.93 14.57
CA HIS A 114 -15.60 8.28 13.54
C HIS A 114 -15.05 8.31 12.14
N TRP A 115 -13.73 8.15 11.96
CA TRP A 115 -13.06 8.23 10.67
C TRP A 115 -13.08 6.86 9.99
N ASN A 116 -13.03 6.88 8.66
CA ASN A 116 -12.90 5.65 7.88
C ASN A 116 -11.46 5.11 7.98
N MET A 117 -11.20 4.46 9.12
CA MET A 117 -9.87 3.94 9.44
C MET A 117 -9.53 2.70 8.61
N VAL A 118 -8.27 2.60 8.19
CA VAL A 118 -7.68 1.42 7.56
C VAL A 118 -6.46 0.98 8.36
N PRO A 119 -6.50 -0.17 9.05
CA PRO A 119 -5.34 -0.73 9.72
C PRO A 119 -4.28 -1.15 8.70
N VAL A 120 -3.04 -0.74 8.95
CA VAL A 120 -1.85 -1.17 8.22
C VAL A 120 -1.04 -2.07 9.13
N LEU A 121 -1.08 -3.36 8.88
CA LEU A 121 -0.39 -4.39 9.66
C LEU A 121 1.09 -4.36 9.30
N LEU A 122 1.93 -4.00 10.28
CA LEU A 122 3.39 -3.92 10.13
C LEU A 122 3.99 -5.31 10.35
N VAL A 123 4.50 -5.91 9.27
CA VAL A 123 4.82 -7.34 9.20
C VAL A 123 6.32 -7.66 9.23
N ASP A 124 7.15 -6.75 9.73
CA ASP A 124 8.61 -6.94 9.79
C ASP A 124 9.04 -8.18 10.61
N ASN A 125 8.21 -8.62 11.56
CA ASN A 125 8.42 -9.81 12.40
C ASN A 125 7.47 -10.96 12.04
N GLY A 126 6.87 -10.93 10.86
CA GLY A 126 5.85 -11.88 10.42
C GLY A 126 4.43 -11.36 10.55
N LEU A 127 3.46 -12.20 10.18
CA LEU A 127 2.03 -11.89 10.20
C LEU A 127 1.26 -12.99 10.95
N ASP A 128 0.61 -12.61 12.04
CA ASP A 128 -0.35 -13.49 12.72
C ASP A 128 -1.73 -13.32 12.07
N LEU A 129 -2.22 -14.37 11.43
CA LEU A 129 -3.49 -14.36 10.71
C LEU A 129 -4.71 -14.11 11.59
N ARG A 130 -4.63 -14.39 12.90
CA ARG A 130 -5.70 -14.05 13.86
C ARG A 130 -5.94 -12.55 13.95
N ILE A 131 -4.88 -11.73 13.76
CA ILE A 131 -4.99 -10.25 13.72
C ILE A 131 -5.73 -9.83 12.44
N VAL A 132 -5.49 -10.50 11.32
CA VAL A 132 -6.22 -10.27 10.06
C VAL A 132 -7.70 -10.61 10.24
N GLU A 133 -8.01 -11.76 10.82
CA GLU A 133 -9.40 -12.17 11.12
C GLU A 133 -10.11 -11.13 11.96
N GLN A 134 -9.49 -10.67 13.06
CA GLN A 134 -10.08 -9.65 13.93
C GLN A 134 -10.30 -8.33 13.21
N ALA A 135 -9.37 -7.88 12.36
CA ALA A 135 -9.57 -6.69 11.55
C ALA A 135 -10.77 -6.84 10.59
N CYS A 136 -10.93 -8.00 9.99
CA CYS A 136 -12.04 -8.30 9.09
C CYS A 136 -13.38 -8.39 9.83
N GLU A 137 -13.45 -9.05 10.99
CA GLU A 137 -14.64 -9.13 11.84
C GLU A 137 -15.11 -7.75 12.32
N LEU A 138 -14.19 -6.84 12.60
CA LEU A 138 -14.47 -5.44 12.95
C LEU A 138 -14.97 -4.62 11.75
N ARG A 139 -14.98 -5.19 10.54
CA ARG A 139 -15.54 -4.59 9.31
C ARG A 139 -14.92 -3.23 8.97
N PHE A 140 -13.59 -3.16 8.99
CA PHE A 140 -12.91 -2.05 8.36
C PHE A 140 -13.14 -2.07 6.84
N ALA A 141 -13.06 -0.90 6.19
CA ALA A 141 -13.20 -0.81 4.73
C ALA A 141 -12.11 -1.60 3.98
N GLY A 142 -10.96 -1.76 4.61
CA GLY A 142 -9.85 -2.56 4.11
C GLY A 142 -8.83 -2.84 5.21
N VAL A 143 -8.01 -3.85 5.01
CA VAL A 143 -6.82 -4.17 5.81
C VAL A 143 -5.62 -4.24 4.88
N MET A 144 -4.51 -3.61 5.27
CA MET A 144 -3.29 -3.61 4.49
C MET A 144 -2.12 -4.21 5.28
N VAL A 145 -1.16 -4.81 4.58
CA VAL A 145 0.16 -5.13 5.14
C VAL A 145 1.22 -4.18 4.57
N ASP A 146 2.18 -3.76 5.39
CA ASP A 146 3.36 -2.97 4.97
C ASP A 146 4.57 -3.36 5.85
N THR A 147 5.79 -3.04 5.40
CA THR A 147 7.02 -3.19 6.18
C THR A 147 7.44 -1.85 6.78
N ALA A 148 7.67 -1.80 8.08
CA ALA A 148 8.16 -0.60 8.78
C ALA A 148 9.64 -0.35 8.48
N SER A 149 10.48 -1.39 8.55
CA SER A 149 11.92 -1.31 8.36
C SER A 149 12.37 -1.75 6.98
N LYS A 150 12.94 -0.83 6.21
CA LYS A 150 13.53 -1.16 4.90
C LYS A 150 14.84 -1.98 5.00
N ARG A 151 15.41 -2.10 6.21
CA ARG A 151 16.59 -2.95 6.46
C ARG A 151 16.24 -4.44 6.50
N ARG A 152 14.99 -4.79 6.74
CA ARG A 152 14.50 -6.19 6.78
C ARG A 152 14.07 -6.72 5.42
N GLY A 153 14.06 -5.87 4.40
CA GLY A 153 13.72 -6.26 3.04
C GLY A 153 12.34 -5.80 2.58
N ASP A 154 11.86 -6.43 1.52
CA ASP A 154 10.51 -6.22 0.99
C ASP A 154 9.48 -7.15 1.66
N LEU A 155 8.22 -6.97 1.34
CA LEU A 155 7.10 -7.75 1.88
C LEU A 155 7.32 -9.27 1.74
N PHE A 156 7.79 -9.73 0.59
CA PHE A 156 7.96 -11.17 0.31
C PHE A 156 9.16 -11.79 1.02
N GLN A 157 10.08 -10.96 1.53
CA GLN A 157 11.16 -11.39 2.40
C GLN A 157 10.73 -11.46 3.87
N CYS A 158 9.76 -10.64 4.27
CA CYS A 158 9.25 -10.60 5.65
C CYS A 158 8.16 -11.64 5.92
N VAL A 159 7.33 -11.97 4.90
CA VAL A 159 6.17 -12.85 5.06
C VAL A 159 6.15 -13.92 3.96
N PRO A 160 6.02 -15.21 4.31
CA PRO A 160 5.87 -16.29 3.35
C PRO A 160 4.67 -16.08 2.43
N LEU A 161 4.80 -16.46 1.15
CA LEU A 161 3.74 -16.28 0.13
C LEU A 161 2.42 -16.95 0.55
N ALA A 162 2.49 -18.15 1.14
CA ALA A 162 1.31 -18.87 1.62
C ALA A 162 0.54 -18.11 2.72
N VAL A 163 1.25 -17.36 3.59
CA VAL A 163 0.63 -16.54 4.63
C VAL A 163 -0.04 -15.31 4.02
N LEU A 164 0.58 -14.69 3.01
CA LEU A 164 -0.04 -13.59 2.26
C LEU A 164 -1.27 -14.04 1.48
N ASP A 165 -1.23 -15.22 0.88
CA ASP A 165 -2.40 -15.82 0.23
C ASP A 165 -3.54 -16.03 1.24
N SER A 166 -3.27 -16.63 2.40
CA SER A 166 -4.25 -16.79 3.47
C SER A 166 -4.85 -15.45 3.92
N MET A 167 -4.02 -14.42 4.08
CA MET A 167 -4.49 -13.06 4.41
C MET A 167 -5.48 -12.53 3.38
N VAL A 168 -5.16 -12.67 2.08
CA VAL A 168 -6.05 -12.22 1.00
C VAL A 168 -7.35 -13.02 0.99
N GLN A 169 -7.31 -14.34 1.22
CA GLN A 169 -8.50 -15.18 1.28
C GLN A 169 -9.39 -14.84 2.48
N ILE A 170 -8.81 -14.63 3.67
CA ILE A 170 -9.56 -14.19 4.87
C ILE A 170 -10.30 -12.88 4.56
N ALA A 171 -9.60 -11.87 4.06
CA ALA A 171 -10.22 -10.60 3.72
C ALA A 171 -11.36 -10.76 2.69
N ARG A 172 -11.16 -11.59 1.67
CA ARG A 172 -12.17 -11.89 0.63
C ARG A 172 -13.43 -12.54 1.22
N VAL A 173 -13.28 -13.52 2.12
CA VAL A 173 -14.41 -14.20 2.78
C VAL A 173 -15.24 -13.21 3.59
N HIS A 174 -14.59 -12.23 4.23
CA HIS A 174 -15.25 -11.19 5.02
C HIS A 174 -15.74 -9.99 4.20
N ASN A 175 -15.52 -9.96 2.88
CA ASN A 175 -15.79 -8.80 2.01
C ASN A 175 -15.06 -7.52 2.46
N VAL A 176 -13.86 -7.64 2.96
CA VAL A 176 -12.95 -6.55 3.34
C VAL A 176 -11.85 -6.44 2.28
N MET A 177 -11.51 -5.22 1.86
CA MET A 177 -10.46 -5.02 0.87
C MET A 177 -9.09 -5.43 1.41
N ALA A 178 -8.39 -6.30 0.70
CA ALA A 178 -7.01 -6.69 1.00
C ALA A 178 -6.01 -5.81 0.27
N GLY A 179 -5.07 -5.21 0.99
CA GLY A 179 -4.00 -4.40 0.42
C GLY A 179 -2.60 -4.93 0.74
N LEU A 180 -1.74 -4.99 -0.27
CA LEU A 180 -0.32 -5.34 -0.12
C LEU A 180 0.56 -4.12 -0.38
N ALA A 181 1.47 -3.84 0.54
CA ALA A 181 2.53 -2.84 0.42
C ALA A 181 3.81 -3.36 1.11
N GLY A 182 4.88 -2.59 1.12
CA GLY A 182 6.16 -3.00 1.74
C GLY A 182 7.27 -3.16 0.72
N ALA A 183 7.85 -2.04 0.30
CA ALA A 183 8.96 -1.96 -0.66
C ALA A 183 8.72 -2.75 -1.97
N LEU A 184 7.46 -2.82 -2.42
CA LEU A 184 7.09 -3.51 -3.64
C LEU A 184 7.74 -2.86 -4.87
N LEU A 185 8.21 -3.72 -5.79
CA LEU A 185 8.87 -3.34 -7.04
C LEU A 185 8.14 -3.98 -8.24
N SER A 186 8.43 -3.52 -9.45
CA SER A 186 7.86 -4.08 -10.69
C SER A 186 8.11 -5.59 -10.84
N LYS A 187 9.27 -6.10 -10.40
CA LYS A 187 9.58 -7.54 -10.39
C LYS A 187 8.61 -8.40 -9.57
N HIS A 188 7.89 -7.77 -8.61
CA HIS A 188 6.93 -8.48 -7.76
C HIS A 188 5.52 -8.57 -8.36
N VAL A 189 5.26 -7.89 -9.48
CA VAL A 189 3.94 -7.89 -10.13
C VAL A 189 3.40 -9.31 -10.42
N PRO A 190 4.19 -10.27 -10.90
CA PRO A 190 3.69 -11.64 -11.10
C PRO A 190 3.18 -12.29 -9.82
N LEU A 191 3.88 -12.12 -8.69
CA LEU A 191 3.45 -12.64 -7.38
C LEU A 191 2.19 -11.92 -6.88
N ILE A 192 2.15 -10.59 -7.00
CA ILE A 192 0.98 -9.78 -6.62
C ILE A 192 -0.25 -10.21 -7.42
N ARG A 193 -0.10 -10.47 -8.74
CA ARG A 193 -1.19 -10.95 -9.58
C ARG A 193 -1.65 -12.36 -9.20
N ALA A 194 -0.74 -13.24 -8.84
CA ALA A 194 -1.06 -14.59 -8.38
C ALA A 194 -1.85 -14.57 -7.07
N LEU A 195 -1.48 -13.71 -6.11
CA LEU A 195 -2.20 -13.51 -4.84
C LEU A 195 -3.57 -12.83 -5.02
N GLY A 196 -3.70 -11.95 -6.01
CA GLY A 196 -4.95 -11.26 -6.34
C GLY A 196 -5.53 -10.38 -5.23
N PRO A 197 -4.74 -9.50 -4.56
CA PRO A 197 -5.28 -8.54 -3.61
C PRO A 197 -6.15 -7.50 -4.32
N ASP A 198 -6.97 -6.75 -3.57
CA ASP A 198 -7.74 -5.64 -4.13
C ASP A 198 -6.86 -4.43 -4.44
N ILE A 199 -5.80 -4.21 -3.62
CA ILE A 199 -4.93 -3.05 -3.71
C ILE A 199 -3.46 -3.49 -3.62
N ALA A 200 -2.62 -2.92 -4.48
CA ALA A 200 -1.16 -2.99 -4.37
C ALA A 200 -0.57 -1.58 -4.25
N GLY A 201 0.15 -1.31 -3.14
CA GLY A 201 0.70 -0.01 -2.81
C GLY A 201 2.18 0.10 -3.15
N PHE A 202 2.55 1.18 -3.85
CA PHE A 202 3.91 1.40 -4.33
C PHE A 202 4.41 2.80 -3.98
N ARG A 203 5.69 2.88 -3.67
CA ARG A 203 6.46 4.13 -3.59
C ARG A 203 7.78 3.98 -4.32
N THR A 204 8.63 3.04 -3.89
CA THR A 204 9.98 2.87 -4.42
C THR A 204 9.98 2.61 -5.93
N ALA A 205 9.07 1.76 -6.42
CA ALA A 205 8.95 1.44 -7.84
C ALA A 205 8.53 2.64 -8.71
N LEU A 206 7.88 3.64 -8.11
CA LEU A 206 7.36 4.81 -8.81
C LEU A 206 8.34 5.98 -8.83
N CYS A 207 9.45 5.93 -8.08
CA CYS A 207 10.36 7.06 -7.92
C CYS A 207 11.66 6.87 -8.66
N ASP A 208 12.31 7.99 -8.99
CA ASP A 208 13.66 7.97 -9.51
C ASP A 208 14.65 7.75 -8.37
N GLY A 209 15.54 6.78 -8.52
CA GLY A 209 16.58 6.40 -7.57
C GLY A 209 16.03 5.69 -6.33
N SER A 210 15.50 6.40 -5.35
CA SER A 210 15.07 5.85 -4.06
C SER A 210 13.63 6.23 -3.70
N ARG A 211 13.10 5.66 -2.60
CA ARG A 211 11.75 6.00 -2.07
C ARG A 211 11.58 7.48 -1.72
N THR A 212 12.68 8.20 -1.45
CA THR A 212 12.70 9.64 -1.19
C THR A 212 12.92 10.47 -2.45
N GLY A 213 13.17 9.84 -3.60
CA GLY A 213 13.24 10.48 -4.90
C GLY A 213 11.88 11.02 -5.38
N ARG A 214 11.89 11.79 -6.47
CA ARG A 214 10.67 12.29 -7.09
C ARG A 214 9.91 11.15 -7.78
N LEU A 215 8.59 11.20 -7.71
CA LEU A 215 7.71 10.30 -8.46
C LEU A 215 7.88 10.55 -9.97
N ASN A 216 7.89 9.46 -10.74
CA ASN A 216 8.03 9.46 -12.18
C ASN A 216 6.73 8.92 -12.83
N ALA A 217 6.01 9.78 -13.53
CA ALA A 217 4.74 9.44 -14.15
C ALA A 217 4.82 8.30 -15.20
N ALA A 218 5.97 8.15 -15.89
CA ALA A 218 6.15 7.03 -16.82
C ALA A 218 6.19 5.70 -16.07
N ARG A 219 6.90 5.62 -14.93
CA ARG A 219 6.91 4.41 -14.08
C ARG A 219 5.54 4.07 -13.52
N VAL A 220 4.71 5.09 -13.20
CA VAL A 220 3.31 4.86 -12.77
C VAL A 220 2.52 4.19 -13.88
N ARG A 221 2.57 4.74 -15.12
CA ARG A 221 1.87 4.15 -16.29
C ARG A 221 2.32 2.73 -16.57
N ASP A 222 3.64 2.49 -16.58
CA ASP A 222 4.20 1.18 -16.89
C ASP A 222 3.79 0.13 -15.84
N LEU A 223 3.89 0.48 -14.56
CA LEU A 223 3.51 -0.42 -13.47
C LEU A 223 1.99 -0.69 -13.47
N ARG A 224 1.18 0.34 -13.77
CA ARG A 224 -0.27 0.18 -13.90
C ARG A 224 -0.62 -0.78 -15.05
N ALA A 225 0.03 -0.66 -16.19
CA ALA A 225 -0.15 -1.56 -17.33
C ALA A 225 0.23 -3.01 -16.99
N GLN A 226 1.32 -3.22 -16.25
CA GLN A 226 1.73 -4.55 -15.79
C GLN A 226 0.70 -5.17 -14.82
N LEU A 227 0.15 -4.40 -13.87
CA LEU A 227 -0.90 -4.88 -12.96
C LEU A 227 -2.18 -5.28 -13.71
N LEU A 228 -2.53 -4.58 -14.77
CA LEU A 228 -3.68 -4.89 -15.63
C LEU A 228 -3.44 -6.11 -16.54
N GLY A 229 -2.22 -6.57 -16.69
CA GLY A 229 -1.88 -7.66 -17.59
C GLY A 229 -1.79 -7.27 -19.06
N SER A 230 -1.84 -5.98 -19.39
CA SER A 230 -1.65 -5.41 -20.72
C SER A 230 -0.18 -5.10 -21.02
N ALA A 231 0.77 -5.82 -20.42
CA ALA A 231 2.17 -5.66 -20.74
C ALA A 231 2.39 -5.97 -22.23
N ARG A 232 2.88 -5.00 -22.99
CA ARG A 232 3.54 -5.22 -24.26
C ARG A 232 4.56 -6.33 -24.03
N ALA A 233 4.42 -7.45 -24.75
CA ALA A 233 5.51 -8.42 -24.86
C ALA A 233 6.76 -7.62 -25.25
N ALA A 234 7.74 -7.59 -24.36
CA ALA A 234 9.05 -7.08 -24.70
C ALA A 234 9.55 -7.99 -25.82
N ASN A 235 9.52 -7.50 -27.06
CA ASN A 235 10.34 -8.00 -28.13
C ASN A 235 11.77 -7.82 -27.68
N ASP A 236 12.34 -8.85 -27.10
CA ASP A 236 13.77 -9.07 -27.17
C ASP A 236 14.05 -10.52 -26.78
N THR A 237 14.31 -11.31 -27.77
CA THR A 237 15.37 -12.31 -27.86
C THR A 237 15.24 -13.04 -29.14
N GLY A 238 15.89 -12.50 -30.17
CA GLY A 238 16.36 -13.27 -31.29
C GLY A 238 17.37 -14.31 -30.79
N PHE A 239 16.91 -15.50 -30.52
CA PHE A 239 17.77 -16.67 -30.43
C PHE A 239 17.59 -17.44 -31.73
N GLU A 240 18.37 -17.07 -32.76
CA GLU A 240 18.56 -17.89 -33.98
C GLU A 240 19.23 -19.20 -33.56
N VAL A 241 18.46 -20.27 -33.53
CA VAL A 241 19.01 -21.64 -33.56
C VAL A 241 19.48 -21.89 -34.97
N ARG A 242 20.78 -21.74 -35.23
CA ARG A 242 21.41 -22.29 -36.46
C ARG A 242 21.33 -23.82 -36.37
N ALA A 243 20.45 -24.38 -37.18
CA ALA A 243 20.50 -25.78 -37.57
C ALA A 243 21.74 -25.99 -38.44
N GLN A 244 22.77 -26.65 -37.87
CA GLN A 244 23.82 -27.25 -38.72
C GLN A 244 23.39 -28.63 -39.13
N SER A 245 22.97 -28.71 -40.39
CA SER A 245 22.91 -29.95 -41.12
C SER A 245 24.34 -30.48 -41.33
N ALA A 246 24.63 -31.66 -40.84
CA ALA A 246 25.76 -32.44 -41.28
C ALA A 246 25.22 -33.62 -42.07
N VAL A 247 25.45 -33.54 -43.37
CA VAL A 247 25.40 -34.67 -44.31
C VAL A 247 26.79 -35.29 -44.36
N ALA A 248 26.91 -36.53 -44.12
CA ALA A 248 27.69 -37.58 -44.77
C ALA A 248 28.00 -38.73 -43.82
#